data_30ba8980dfe8012bede1a63d886ab9d8
#
_entry.id   30ba8980dfe8012bede1a63d886ab9d8
#
_cell.length_a   1.000
_cell.length_b   1.000
_cell.length_c   1.000
_cell.angle_alpha   90.00
_cell.angle_beta   90.00
_cell.angle_gamma   90.00
#
_symmetry.space_group_name_H-M   'P 1'
#
loop_
_entity.id
_entity.type
_entity.pdbx_description
1 polymer ?
#
loop_
_entity_poly.entity_id
_entity_poly.type
_entity_poly.pdbx_seq_one_letter_code
_entity_poly.pdbx_strand_id
1 'polypeptide(L)'
;MGFNRIFAGIGVAAALTFGVMDASAQSNWATTRPVRKTKKELLRENSRLKNMLDSLLQELDALKDTASVEEMETIVERKSFSLLDGVAPETYSQEVTDSLLDIWYLHRQAKNAFDGSYDMDSVHFTSNVPDKVFLERLDKMNSFITLPYNETVRNYIILYAEKMPTKMAHMLALASYYFPIFETVLNQYDMPEELKYMAVIESALNPVAVSRAGAKGMWQFMYTTAKNYGLTINSYVDERLDPFKAADAAAKYMYDSYRIFGDWNLAISSYNCGAGNVNKAIRRCGGSSDFWKVYDYLPRETRGYVPAFVGAMYAFTYYKEHGIVPEKVQMPAHLDTFQIHRMLHFQQVRDLTGISLEELRNLNPQYIHDIIPGNEKEYILRLPLKYSGKFIECEDSVYTHRASELFNPSTLRNIANSGVGGNRITYRVKSGDYLGRIASKYHVSVAQLKKWNHLRSNNLKIGQVLVIYKGGGP
;
A
#
# COMPACT_ATOMS: atom_id res chain seq x y z
N MET A 1 2.58 -15.67 -28.05
CA MET A 1 2.07 -15.32 -26.71
C MET A 1 3.18 -15.02 -25.70
N GLY A 2 4.37 -15.64 -25.78
CA GLY A 2 5.52 -15.37 -24.89
C GLY A 2 6.17 -13.99 -25.04
N PHE A 3 6.15 -13.43 -26.23
CA PHE A 3 6.83 -12.16 -26.56
C PHE A 3 6.34 -10.95 -25.78
N ASN A 4 5.03 -10.83 -25.59
CA ASN A 4 4.45 -9.70 -24.83
C ASN A 4 4.73 -9.76 -23.32
N ARG A 5 5.05 -10.95 -22.77
CA ARG A 5 5.41 -11.13 -21.35
C ARG A 5 6.82 -10.64 -21.05
N ILE A 6 7.76 -10.88 -21.96
CA ILE A 6 9.16 -10.43 -21.82
C ILE A 6 9.24 -8.91 -21.87
N PHE A 7 8.49 -8.27 -22.78
CA PHE A 7 8.42 -6.82 -22.87
C PHE A 7 7.75 -6.18 -21.64
N ALA A 8 6.78 -6.85 -21.02
CA ALA A 8 6.21 -6.39 -19.75
C ALA A 8 7.24 -6.43 -18.60
N GLY A 9 8.06 -7.49 -18.53
CA GLY A 9 9.16 -7.61 -17.55
C GLY A 9 10.24 -6.52 -17.74
N ILE A 10 10.56 -6.19 -18.99
CA ILE A 10 11.56 -5.16 -19.32
C ILE A 10 11.04 -3.75 -19.04
N GLY A 11 9.77 -3.49 -19.33
CA GLY A 11 9.14 -2.21 -18.98
C GLY A 11 9.10 -1.96 -17.48
N VAL A 12 9.00 -3.02 -16.70
CA VAL A 12 9.04 -2.97 -15.24
C VAL A 12 10.46 -2.75 -14.72
N ALA A 13 11.47 -3.40 -15.29
CA ALA A 13 12.87 -3.17 -14.95
C ALA A 13 13.28 -1.71 -15.25
N ALA A 14 12.80 -1.12 -16.35
CA ALA A 14 13.03 0.28 -16.68
C ALA A 14 12.30 1.25 -15.74
N ALA A 15 11.08 0.93 -15.31
CA ALA A 15 10.35 1.72 -14.31
C ALA A 15 11.02 1.64 -12.93
N LEU A 16 11.62 0.48 -12.58
CA LEU A 16 12.39 0.24 -11.39
C LEU A 16 13.63 1.14 -11.30
N THR A 17 14.38 1.24 -12.38
CA THR A 17 15.58 2.08 -12.44
C THR A 17 15.26 3.57 -12.36
N PHE A 18 14.13 4.02 -12.91
CA PHE A 18 13.71 5.42 -12.84
C PHE A 18 13.08 5.80 -11.47
N GLY A 19 12.35 4.89 -10.82
CA GLY A 19 11.77 5.11 -9.50
C GLY A 19 12.79 5.11 -8.37
N VAL A 20 13.75 4.19 -8.42
CA VAL A 20 14.85 4.09 -7.43
C VAL A 20 15.77 5.32 -7.45
N MET A 21 15.94 5.97 -8.61
CA MET A 21 16.77 7.17 -8.69
C MET A 21 16.12 8.43 -8.11
N ASP A 22 14.79 8.52 -8.11
CA ASP A 22 14.09 9.61 -7.43
C ASP A 22 14.07 9.40 -5.91
N ALA A 23 13.96 8.14 -5.44
CA ALA A 23 13.97 7.80 -4.01
C ALA A 23 15.36 8.00 -3.38
N SER A 24 16.45 7.61 -4.07
CA SER A 24 17.82 7.82 -3.57
C SER A 24 18.22 9.30 -3.48
N ALA A 25 17.54 10.18 -4.23
CA ALA A 25 17.73 11.63 -4.13
C ALA A 25 17.02 12.26 -2.93
N GLN A 26 16.08 11.54 -2.30
CA GLN A 26 15.32 12.05 -1.15
C GLN A 26 15.83 11.56 0.22
N SER A 27 16.62 10.47 0.29
CA SER A 27 17.01 9.84 1.55
C SER A 27 18.12 10.56 2.34
N ASN A 28 18.78 11.58 1.80
CA ASN A 28 19.90 12.27 2.44
C ASN A 28 19.54 13.60 3.14
N TRP A 29 18.32 13.73 3.67
CA TRP A 29 17.85 14.98 4.31
C TRP A 29 18.38 15.27 5.71
N ALA A 30 19.15 14.38 6.33
CA ALA A 30 19.54 14.55 7.73
C ALA A 30 20.85 15.31 7.97
N THR A 31 21.82 15.40 7.03
CA THR A 31 23.12 16.04 7.31
C THR A 31 23.85 16.69 6.16
N THR A 32 23.42 16.55 4.90
CA THR A 32 24.08 17.25 3.78
C THR A 32 23.05 17.83 2.82
N ARG A 33 23.29 19.07 2.36
CA ARG A 33 22.50 19.65 1.26
C ARG A 33 22.48 18.65 0.10
N PRO A 34 21.32 18.30 -0.48
CA PRO A 34 21.27 17.37 -1.60
C PRO A 34 22.18 17.93 -2.70
N VAL A 35 23.17 17.15 -3.10
CA VAL A 35 23.98 17.46 -4.28
C VAL A 35 23.01 17.40 -5.45
N ARG A 36 22.51 18.55 -5.91
CA ARG A 36 21.70 18.64 -7.12
C ARG A 36 22.55 18.14 -8.27
N LYS A 37 22.26 16.91 -8.73
CA LYS A 37 22.87 16.39 -9.96
C LYS A 37 22.61 17.41 -11.08
N THR A 38 23.64 17.78 -11.76
CA THR A 38 23.53 18.72 -12.89
C THR A 38 22.72 18.04 -14.02
N LYS A 39 22.06 18.82 -14.86
CA LYS A 39 21.37 18.33 -16.06
C LYS A 39 22.27 17.40 -16.91
N LYS A 40 23.57 17.67 -16.92
CA LYS A 40 24.57 16.86 -17.64
C LYS A 40 24.82 15.50 -16.99
N GLU A 41 24.81 15.45 -15.66
CA GLU A 41 24.94 14.19 -14.90
C GLU A 41 23.68 13.33 -15.05
N LEU A 42 22.49 13.91 -14.95
CA LEU A 42 21.23 13.23 -15.20
C LEU A 42 21.12 12.69 -16.63
N LEU A 43 21.60 13.45 -17.64
CA LEU A 43 21.64 12.99 -19.02
C LEU A 43 22.63 11.84 -19.23
N ARG A 44 23.79 11.86 -18.56
CA ARG A 44 24.76 10.76 -18.62
C ARG A 44 24.21 9.49 -17.94
N GLU A 45 23.55 9.64 -16.82
CA GLU A 45 22.93 8.57 -16.09
C GLU A 45 21.78 7.93 -16.87
N ASN A 46 20.91 8.75 -17.48
CA ASN A 46 19.86 8.28 -18.40
C ASN A 46 20.42 7.55 -19.62
N SER A 47 21.53 8.04 -20.20
CA SER A 47 22.20 7.36 -21.31
C SER A 47 22.80 6.01 -20.88
N ARG A 48 23.37 5.94 -19.68
CA ARG A 48 23.90 4.69 -19.11
C ARG A 48 22.77 3.67 -18.88
N LEU A 49 21.64 4.10 -18.29
CA LEU A 49 20.48 3.24 -18.06
C LEU A 49 19.86 2.75 -19.38
N LYS A 50 19.78 3.63 -20.38
CA LYS A 50 19.31 3.27 -21.70
C LYS A 50 20.19 2.20 -22.34
N ASN A 51 21.52 2.38 -22.29
CA ASN A 51 22.46 1.40 -22.85
C ASN A 51 22.38 0.05 -22.11
N MET A 52 22.16 0.08 -20.80
CA MET A 52 21.97 -1.17 -20.02
C MET A 52 20.64 -1.86 -20.37
N LEU A 53 19.58 -1.10 -20.58
CA LEU A 53 18.29 -1.61 -21.04
C LEU A 53 18.40 -2.21 -22.45
N ASP A 54 19.06 -1.53 -23.36
CA ASP A 54 19.31 -1.99 -24.74
C ASP A 54 20.15 -3.29 -24.74
N SER A 55 21.15 -3.39 -23.85
CA SER A 55 21.96 -4.62 -23.67
C SER A 55 21.13 -5.78 -23.12
N LEU A 56 20.24 -5.54 -22.15
CA LEU A 56 19.30 -6.52 -21.62
C LEU A 56 18.32 -7.01 -22.67
N LEU A 57 17.83 -6.10 -23.51
CA LEU A 57 16.92 -6.42 -24.62
C LEU A 57 17.61 -7.32 -25.65
N GLN A 58 18.86 -7.02 -26.02
CA GLN A 58 19.64 -7.85 -26.92
C GLN A 58 19.92 -9.26 -26.37
N GLU A 59 20.21 -9.35 -25.06
CA GLU A 59 20.46 -10.64 -24.39
C GLU A 59 19.20 -11.50 -24.29
N LEU A 60 18.06 -10.87 -24.01
CA LEU A 60 16.75 -11.54 -24.02
C LEU A 60 16.32 -11.98 -25.43
N ASP A 61 16.62 -11.17 -26.44
CA ASP A 61 16.33 -11.52 -27.83
C ASP A 61 17.20 -12.71 -28.30
N ALA A 62 18.45 -12.78 -27.85
CA ALA A 62 19.34 -13.91 -28.13
C ALA A 62 18.91 -15.22 -27.43
N LEU A 63 18.23 -15.13 -26.28
CA LEU A 63 17.75 -16.29 -25.51
C LEU A 63 16.35 -16.76 -25.94
N LYS A 64 15.68 -16.01 -26.81
CA LYS A 64 14.30 -16.19 -27.20
C LYS A 64 13.96 -17.57 -27.77
N ASP A 65 14.92 -18.16 -28.47
CA ASP A 65 14.74 -19.45 -29.14
C ASP A 65 15.32 -20.64 -28.34
N THR A 66 15.99 -20.38 -27.22
CA THR A 66 16.75 -21.41 -26.47
C THR A 66 16.40 -21.50 -25.00
N ALA A 67 15.80 -20.47 -24.38
CA ALA A 67 15.48 -20.44 -22.97
C ALA A 67 13.97 -20.49 -22.72
N SER A 68 13.57 -21.15 -21.63
CA SER A 68 12.19 -21.11 -21.16
C SER A 68 11.82 -19.72 -20.63
N VAL A 69 10.52 -19.40 -20.57
CA VAL A 69 10.03 -18.12 -20.03
C VAL A 69 10.49 -17.94 -18.56
N GLU A 70 10.58 -19.02 -17.78
CA GLU A 70 11.04 -19.02 -16.38
C GLU A 70 12.54 -18.68 -16.27
N GLU A 71 13.37 -19.18 -17.21
CA GLU A 71 14.80 -18.84 -17.25
C GLU A 71 15.01 -17.37 -17.60
N MET A 72 14.23 -16.82 -18.50
CA MET A 72 14.29 -15.41 -18.88
C MET A 72 13.80 -14.49 -17.75
N GLU A 73 12.73 -14.85 -17.05
CA GLU A 73 12.25 -14.13 -15.87
C GLU A 73 13.31 -14.14 -14.73
N THR A 74 13.97 -15.29 -14.51
CA THR A 74 15.06 -15.42 -13.52
C THR A 74 16.27 -14.56 -13.89
N ILE A 75 16.61 -14.42 -15.17
CA ILE A 75 17.71 -13.57 -15.65
C ILE A 75 17.36 -12.09 -15.44
N VAL A 76 16.12 -11.69 -15.74
CA VAL A 76 15.63 -10.32 -15.52
C VAL A 76 15.62 -9.99 -14.02
N GLU A 77 15.16 -10.90 -13.17
CA GLU A 77 15.19 -10.73 -11.72
C GLU A 77 16.63 -10.64 -11.18
N ARG A 78 17.51 -11.54 -11.56
CA ARG A 78 18.93 -11.50 -11.13
C ARG A 78 19.62 -10.21 -11.55
N LYS A 79 19.38 -9.70 -12.75
CA LYS A 79 20.03 -8.47 -13.22
C LYS A 79 19.39 -7.21 -12.67
N SER A 80 18.09 -7.22 -12.38
CA SER A 80 17.47 -6.13 -11.61
C SER A 80 17.98 -6.07 -10.18
N PHE A 81 18.27 -7.22 -9.56
CA PHE A 81 18.96 -7.30 -8.25
C PHE A 81 20.42 -6.83 -8.33
N SER A 82 21.17 -7.16 -9.39
CA SER A 82 22.56 -6.72 -9.57
C SER A 82 22.71 -5.22 -9.81
N LEU A 83 21.65 -4.53 -10.20
CA LEU A 83 21.60 -3.07 -10.30
C LEU A 83 21.54 -2.40 -8.90
N LEU A 84 21.16 -3.16 -7.88
CA LEU A 84 21.14 -2.75 -6.47
C LEU A 84 22.42 -3.22 -5.73
N ASP A 85 23.39 -3.84 -6.44
CA ASP A 85 24.67 -4.30 -5.89
C ASP A 85 25.49 -3.12 -5.36
N GLY A 86 25.52 -3.03 -4.05
CA GLY A 86 26.22 -2.02 -3.24
C GLY A 86 25.51 -1.74 -1.92
N VAL A 87 24.28 -2.25 -1.76
CA VAL A 87 23.53 -2.13 -0.48
C VAL A 87 23.28 -3.54 0.05
N ALA A 88 23.93 -3.88 1.16
CA ALA A 88 23.72 -5.18 1.81
C ALA A 88 22.23 -5.33 2.20
N PRO A 89 21.59 -6.52 2.02
CA PRO A 89 20.18 -6.76 2.35
C PRO A 89 19.81 -6.39 3.79
N GLU A 90 20.80 -6.40 4.69
CA GLU A 90 20.67 -6.05 6.10
C GLU A 90 20.50 -4.54 6.37
N THR A 91 20.69 -3.72 5.35
CA THR A 91 20.64 -2.24 5.42
C THR A 91 19.57 -1.62 4.51
N TYR A 92 18.63 -2.41 4.02
CA TYR A 92 17.50 -1.81 3.30
C TYR A 92 16.78 -0.84 4.23
N SER A 93 16.84 0.45 3.91
CA SER A 93 16.03 1.45 4.56
C SER A 93 14.56 1.13 4.35
N GLN A 94 13.71 1.65 5.22
CA GLN A 94 12.24 1.58 5.05
C GLN A 94 11.83 1.96 3.61
N GLU A 95 12.49 2.96 3.02
CA GLU A 95 12.25 3.46 1.66
C GLU A 95 12.59 2.44 0.56
N VAL A 96 13.65 1.64 0.73
CA VAL A 96 14.01 0.56 -0.21
C VAL A 96 13.05 -0.60 -0.08
N THR A 97 12.64 -0.94 1.14
CA THR A 97 11.62 -1.96 1.39
C THR A 97 10.27 -1.53 0.83
N ASP A 98 9.90 -0.26 1.04
CA ASP A 98 8.69 0.34 0.49
C ASP A 98 8.73 0.38 -1.05
N SER A 99 9.88 0.70 -1.65
CA SER A 99 10.08 0.63 -3.11
C SER A 99 9.92 -0.79 -3.65
N LEU A 100 10.46 -1.80 -2.97
CA LEU A 100 10.29 -3.21 -3.37
C LEU A 100 8.84 -3.68 -3.21
N LEU A 101 8.14 -3.22 -2.19
CA LEU A 101 6.72 -3.45 -1.99
C LEU A 101 5.88 -2.66 -3.01
N ASP A 102 6.21 -1.40 -3.29
CA ASP A 102 5.59 -0.59 -4.35
C ASP A 102 5.75 -1.23 -5.72
N ILE A 103 6.87 -1.87 -6.00
CA ILE A 103 7.09 -2.65 -7.22
C ILE A 103 6.12 -3.84 -7.28
N TRP A 104 5.95 -4.57 -6.19
CA TRP A 104 4.97 -5.65 -6.13
C TRP A 104 3.53 -5.13 -6.29
N TYR A 105 3.23 -3.96 -5.71
CA TYR A 105 1.96 -3.24 -5.92
C TYR A 105 1.82 -2.70 -7.32
N LEU A 106 2.88 -2.13 -7.89
CA LEU A 106 2.89 -1.69 -9.29
C LEU A 106 2.68 -2.86 -10.25
N HIS A 107 3.20 -4.05 -9.95
CA HIS A 107 2.87 -5.27 -10.70
C HIS A 107 1.38 -5.62 -10.59
N ARG A 108 0.76 -5.43 -9.44
CA ARG A 108 -0.68 -5.60 -9.26
C ARG A 108 -1.49 -4.47 -9.89
N GLN A 109 -0.99 -3.23 -9.89
CA GLN A 109 -1.62 -2.03 -10.46
C GLN A 109 -1.20 -1.74 -11.90
N ALA A 110 -0.07 -2.22 -12.38
CA ALA A 110 0.34 -2.15 -13.77
C ALA A 110 -0.61 -2.93 -14.70
N LYS A 111 -1.48 -3.78 -14.14
CA LYS A 111 -2.67 -4.27 -14.83
C LYS A 111 -3.51 -3.15 -15.47
N ASN A 112 -3.48 -1.94 -14.92
CA ASN A 112 -4.22 -0.78 -15.44
C ASN A 112 -3.40 0.12 -16.38
N ALA A 113 -2.07 -0.05 -16.45
CA ALA A 113 -1.19 0.74 -17.32
C ALA A 113 -0.73 -0.03 -18.56
N PHE A 114 -0.73 -1.35 -18.51
CA PHE A 114 -0.40 -2.26 -19.60
C PHE A 114 -1.60 -3.17 -19.85
N ASP A 115 -2.37 -2.81 -20.84
CA ASP A 115 -3.31 -3.61 -21.65
C ASP A 115 -3.66 -5.03 -21.14
N GLY A 116 -4.20 -5.10 -19.94
CA GLY A 116 -5.04 -6.21 -19.46
C GLY A 116 -4.49 -7.65 -19.51
N SER A 117 -3.21 -7.88 -19.74
CA SER A 117 -2.69 -9.19 -20.10
C SER A 117 -2.22 -10.10 -18.96
N TYR A 118 -2.20 -9.65 -17.71
CA TYR A 118 -1.90 -10.53 -16.58
C TYR A 118 -3.19 -11.09 -16.00
N ASP A 119 -3.67 -12.16 -16.62
CA ASP A 119 -4.82 -12.92 -16.13
C ASP A 119 -4.29 -14.15 -15.39
N MET A 120 -4.41 -14.17 -14.06
CA MET A 120 -4.02 -15.34 -13.27
C MET A 120 -4.84 -16.58 -13.64
N ASP A 121 -6.00 -16.40 -14.29
CA ASP A 121 -6.78 -17.51 -14.86
C ASP A 121 -6.08 -18.15 -16.07
N SER A 122 -5.12 -17.45 -16.70
CA SER A 122 -4.32 -17.95 -17.83
C SER A 122 -2.90 -18.36 -17.45
N VAL A 123 -2.52 -18.22 -16.19
CA VAL A 123 -1.19 -18.60 -15.67
C VAL A 123 -1.24 -20.01 -15.11
N HIS A 124 -0.27 -20.84 -15.47
CA HIS A 124 -0.09 -22.19 -14.94
C HIS A 124 1.25 -22.27 -14.24
N PHE A 125 1.26 -22.11 -12.91
CA PHE A 125 2.46 -22.33 -12.14
C PHE A 125 2.69 -23.83 -11.91
N THR A 126 3.92 -24.27 -12.10
CA THR A 126 4.35 -25.60 -11.71
C THR A 126 4.77 -25.62 -10.25
N SER A 127 4.44 -26.69 -9.55
CA SER A 127 4.84 -26.97 -8.17
C SER A 127 5.21 -28.44 -8.02
N ASN A 128 6.19 -28.71 -7.17
CA ASN A 128 6.53 -30.07 -6.77
C ASN A 128 5.57 -30.64 -5.71
N VAL A 129 4.69 -29.79 -5.16
CA VAL A 129 3.68 -30.20 -4.18
C VAL A 129 2.44 -30.68 -4.95
N PRO A 130 1.99 -31.94 -4.76
CA PRO A 130 0.79 -32.45 -5.42
C PRO A 130 -0.47 -31.69 -4.97
N ASP A 131 -1.44 -31.53 -5.87
CA ASP A 131 -2.72 -30.85 -5.60
C ASP A 131 -3.47 -31.44 -4.40
N LYS A 132 -3.38 -32.77 -4.24
CA LYS A 132 -3.96 -33.46 -3.08
C LYS A 132 -3.45 -32.91 -1.75
N VAL A 133 -2.17 -32.54 -1.68
CA VAL A 133 -1.55 -31.98 -0.47
C VAL A 133 -2.10 -30.57 -0.20
N PHE A 134 -2.28 -29.74 -1.23
CA PHE A 134 -2.91 -28.43 -1.08
C PHE A 134 -4.34 -28.54 -0.55
N LEU A 135 -5.13 -29.44 -1.12
CA LEU A 135 -6.51 -29.70 -0.68
C LEU A 135 -6.56 -30.17 0.79
N GLU A 136 -5.75 -31.18 1.16
CA GLU A 136 -5.69 -31.67 2.53
C GLU A 136 -5.25 -30.60 3.54
N ARG A 137 -4.35 -29.72 3.13
CA ARG A 137 -3.88 -28.60 3.97
C ARG A 137 -4.95 -27.54 4.13
N LEU A 138 -5.66 -27.15 3.08
CA LEU A 138 -6.78 -26.22 3.16
C LEU A 138 -7.90 -26.75 4.05
N ASP A 139 -8.24 -28.02 3.93
CA ASP A 139 -9.25 -28.69 4.78
C ASP A 139 -8.84 -28.67 6.27
N LYS A 140 -7.56 -28.94 6.56
CA LYS A 140 -6.99 -28.90 7.92
C LYS A 140 -6.95 -27.51 8.56
N MET A 141 -7.06 -26.43 7.77
CA MET A 141 -7.07 -25.06 8.31
C MET A 141 -8.33 -24.77 9.13
N ASN A 142 -9.40 -25.53 8.93
CA ASN A 142 -10.63 -25.46 9.73
C ASN A 142 -11.20 -24.02 9.78
N SER A 143 -11.16 -23.32 8.64
CA SER A 143 -11.53 -21.91 8.53
C SER A 143 -13.04 -21.69 8.64
N PHE A 144 -13.43 -20.58 9.28
CA PHE A 144 -14.82 -20.09 9.25
C PHE A 144 -15.24 -19.57 7.86
N ILE A 145 -14.26 -19.17 7.06
CA ILE A 145 -14.48 -18.71 5.68
C ILE A 145 -14.31 -19.90 4.76
N THR A 146 -15.28 -20.13 3.87
CA THR A 146 -15.15 -21.17 2.85
C THR A 146 -13.92 -20.92 1.98
N LEU A 147 -13.01 -21.89 1.96
CA LEU A 147 -11.78 -21.85 1.19
C LEU A 147 -11.98 -22.62 -0.11
N PRO A 148 -12.30 -21.95 -1.22
CA PRO A 148 -12.46 -22.63 -2.50
C PRO A 148 -11.09 -23.13 -2.99
N TYR A 149 -11.10 -24.25 -3.76
CA TYR A 149 -9.91 -24.73 -4.44
C TYR A 149 -10.23 -25.03 -5.90
N ASN A 150 -9.47 -24.42 -6.77
CA ASN A 150 -9.42 -24.66 -8.21
C ASN A 150 -8.05 -24.21 -8.73
N GLU A 151 -7.85 -24.26 -10.03
CA GLU A 151 -6.59 -23.88 -10.65
C GLU A 151 -6.17 -22.44 -10.35
N THR A 152 -7.09 -21.49 -10.37
CA THR A 152 -6.82 -20.09 -10.03
C THR A 152 -6.32 -19.96 -8.59
N VAL A 153 -7.00 -20.59 -7.62
CA VAL A 153 -6.58 -20.57 -6.21
C VAL A 153 -5.23 -21.27 -6.03
N ARG A 154 -5.02 -22.42 -6.71
CA ARG A 154 -3.75 -23.14 -6.72
C ARG A 154 -2.60 -22.23 -7.17
N ASN A 155 -2.80 -21.48 -8.23
CA ASN A 155 -1.79 -20.56 -8.75
C ASN A 155 -1.44 -19.46 -7.74
N TYR A 156 -2.42 -18.93 -7.01
CA TYR A 156 -2.15 -17.97 -5.93
C TYR A 156 -1.44 -18.61 -4.73
N ILE A 157 -1.77 -19.85 -4.36
CA ILE A 157 -1.04 -20.59 -3.33
C ILE A 157 0.44 -20.71 -3.72
N ILE A 158 0.72 -21.18 -4.93
CA ILE A 158 2.09 -21.33 -5.45
C ILE A 158 2.80 -19.97 -5.51
N LEU A 159 2.11 -18.93 -5.96
CA LEU A 159 2.65 -17.57 -6.02
C LEU A 159 3.17 -17.11 -4.66
N TYR A 160 2.34 -17.20 -3.62
CA TYR A 160 2.72 -16.76 -2.27
C TYR A 160 3.72 -17.71 -1.61
N ALA A 161 3.50 -19.03 -1.68
CA ALA A 161 4.28 -19.99 -0.92
C ALA A 161 5.61 -20.37 -1.59
N GLU A 162 5.72 -20.26 -2.93
CA GLU A 162 6.89 -20.77 -3.64
C GLU A 162 7.59 -19.72 -4.52
N LYS A 163 6.85 -18.76 -5.09
CA LYS A 163 7.42 -17.79 -6.03
C LYS A 163 7.85 -16.47 -5.36
N MET A 164 7.41 -16.20 -4.13
CA MET A 164 7.73 -14.97 -3.39
C MET A 164 8.29 -15.24 -1.99
N PRO A 165 9.28 -16.16 -1.80
CA PRO A 165 9.71 -16.57 -0.47
C PRO A 165 10.29 -15.41 0.37
N THR A 166 11.07 -14.52 -0.24
CA THR A 166 11.65 -13.36 0.45
C THR A 166 10.57 -12.38 0.92
N LYS A 167 9.59 -12.06 0.06
CA LYS A 167 8.48 -11.20 0.45
C LYS A 167 7.60 -11.83 1.54
N MET A 168 7.39 -13.14 1.44
CA MET A 168 6.67 -13.88 2.48
C MET A 168 7.42 -13.87 3.81
N ALA A 169 8.74 -14.03 3.81
CA ALA A 169 9.58 -13.94 5.00
C ALA A 169 9.42 -12.58 5.70
N HIS A 170 9.39 -11.50 4.93
CA HIS A 170 9.16 -10.14 5.43
C HIS A 170 7.73 -9.96 5.96
N MET A 171 6.72 -10.36 5.21
CA MET A 171 5.32 -10.26 5.63
C MET A 171 5.03 -11.08 6.89
N LEU A 172 5.64 -12.28 7.03
CA LEU A 172 5.54 -13.10 8.25
C LEU A 172 6.12 -12.37 9.46
N ALA A 173 7.22 -11.66 9.29
CA ALA A 173 7.83 -10.86 10.35
C ALA A 173 6.93 -9.69 10.77
N LEU A 174 6.37 -8.93 9.82
CA LEU A 174 5.40 -7.86 10.10
C LEU A 174 4.11 -8.39 10.73
N ALA A 175 3.65 -9.55 10.30
CA ALA A 175 2.44 -10.19 10.82
C ALA A 175 2.56 -10.52 12.32
N SER A 176 3.74 -10.91 12.79
CA SER A 176 3.96 -11.18 14.22
C SER A 176 3.64 -9.97 15.12
N TYR A 177 3.73 -8.76 14.56
CA TYR A 177 3.42 -7.52 15.24
C TYR A 177 1.99 -7.02 14.99
N TYR A 178 1.52 -7.05 13.73
CA TYR A 178 0.24 -6.44 13.36
C TYR A 178 -0.96 -7.38 13.53
N PHE A 179 -0.79 -8.69 13.37
CA PHE A 179 -1.92 -9.63 13.48
C PHE A 179 -2.59 -9.62 14.85
N PRO A 180 -1.88 -9.57 15.99
CA PRO A 180 -2.54 -9.46 17.29
C PRO A 180 -3.45 -8.22 17.42
N ILE A 181 -3.09 -7.11 16.76
CA ILE A 181 -3.92 -5.91 16.72
C ILE A 181 -5.20 -6.17 15.93
N PHE A 182 -5.08 -6.78 14.75
CA PHE A 182 -6.22 -7.06 13.88
C PHE A 182 -7.16 -8.11 14.49
N GLU A 183 -6.61 -9.18 15.08
CA GLU A 183 -7.35 -10.22 15.79
C GLU A 183 -8.16 -9.61 16.94
N THR A 184 -7.53 -8.75 17.76
CA THR A 184 -8.22 -8.05 18.84
C THR A 184 -9.40 -7.23 18.32
N VAL A 185 -9.22 -6.51 17.21
CA VAL A 185 -10.29 -5.70 16.61
C VAL A 185 -11.37 -6.57 16.01
N LEU A 186 -11.02 -7.60 15.24
CA LEU A 186 -12.00 -8.51 14.62
C LEU A 186 -12.85 -9.24 15.66
N ASN A 187 -12.24 -9.68 16.76
CA ASN A 187 -12.93 -10.33 17.88
C ASN A 187 -13.92 -9.40 18.58
N GLN A 188 -13.70 -8.08 18.60
CA GLN A 188 -14.69 -7.11 19.14
C GLN A 188 -16.00 -7.09 18.35
N TYR A 189 -15.99 -7.57 17.11
CA TYR A 189 -17.13 -7.62 16.21
C TYR A 189 -17.62 -9.04 15.95
N ASP A 190 -17.13 -10.04 16.70
CA ASP A 190 -17.44 -11.48 16.51
C ASP A 190 -17.20 -11.93 15.06
N MET A 191 -16.10 -11.49 14.46
CA MET A 191 -15.78 -11.73 13.06
C MET A 191 -14.64 -12.76 12.91
N PRO A 192 -14.59 -13.49 11.78
CA PRO A 192 -13.51 -14.43 11.52
C PRO A 192 -12.14 -13.74 11.54
N GLU A 193 -11.21 -14.29 12.32
CA GLU A 193 -9.83 -13.76 12.41
C GLU A 193 -9.09 -13.86 11.07
N GLU A 194 -9.50 -14.73 10.18
CA GLU A 194 -8.94 -14.89 8.84
C GLU A 194 -8.99 -13.58 8.04
N LEU A 195 -9.93 -12.69 8.33
CA LEU A 195 -10.03 -11.39 7.65
C LEU A 195 -8.77 -10.51 7.82
N LYS A 196 -7.90 -10.80 8.79
CA LYS A 196 -6.58 -10.17 8.92
C LYS A 196 -5.71 -10.29 7.67
N TYR A 197 -5.86 -11.38 6.89
CA TYR A 197 -5.12 -11.59 5.66
C TYR A 197 -5.52 -10.62 4.54
N MET A 198 -6.62 -9.88 4.69
CA MET A 198 -6.94 -8.80 3.76
C MET A 198 -5.87 -7.69 3.77
N ALA A 199 -5.33 -7.33 4.93
CA ALA A 199 -4.24 -6.36 5.02
C ALA A 199 -2.96 -6.86 4.32
N VAL A 200 -2.74 -8.17 4.26
CA VAL A 200 -1.65 -8.78 3.48
C VAL A 200 -1.86 -8.54 1.98
N ILE A 201 -3.04 -8.88 1.47
CA ILE A 201 -3.33 -8.73 0.03
C ILE A 201 -3.54 -7.28 -0.40
N GLU A 202 -3.87 -6.36 0.52
CA GLU A 202 -4.01 -4.94 0.24
C GLU A 202 -2.67 -4.20 0.22
N SER A 203 -1.79 -4.47 1.18
CA SER A 203 -0.58 -3.66 1.39
C SER A 203 0.68 -4.45 1.75
N ALA A 204 0.65 -5.79 1.76
CA ALA A 204 1.71 -6.60 2.36
C ALA A 204 2.06 -6.17 3.79
N LEU A 205 1.06 -5.68 4.53
CA LEU A 205 1.18 -5.13 5.88
C LEU A 205 1.99 -3.82 5.99
N ASN A 206 2.11 -3.05 4.90
CA ASN A 206 2.80 -1.76 4.93
C ASN A 206 1.87 -0.65 5.47
N PRO A 207 2.16 -0.07 6.66
CA PRO A 207 1.30 0.95 7.27
C PRO A 207 1.27 2.28 6.51
N VAL A 208 2.27 2.57 5.71
CA VAL A 208 2.39 3.83 4.97
C VAL A 208 2.14 3.65 3.46
N ALA A 209 1.65 2.49 3.04
CA ALA A 209 1.38 2.20 1.64
C ALA A 209 0.42 3.24 1.01
N VAL A 210 0.75 3.69 -0.20
CA VAL A 210 -0.07 4.63 -0.98
C VAL A 210 -0.25 4.10 -2.39
N SER A 211 -1.49 3.80 -2.77
CA SER A 211 -1.78 3.34 -4.12
C SER A 211 -1.81 4.50 -5.13
N ARG A 212 -1.66 4.18 -6.42
CA ARG A 212 -1.79 5.15 -7.52
C ARG A 212 -3.15 5.86 -7.51
N ALA A 213 -4.20 5.18 -7.06
CA ALA A 213 -5.55 5.75 -6.93
C ALA A 213 -5.73 6.60 -5.65
N GLY A 214 -4.73 6.66 -4.76
CA GLY A 214 -4.75 7.41 -3.52
C GLY A 214 -5.36 6.66 -2.33
N ALA A 215 -5.52 5.34 -2.43
CA ALA A 215 -5.79 4.52 -1.26
C ALA A 215 -4.55 4.49 -0.35
N LYS A 216 -4.74 4.43 0.97
CA LYS A 216 -3.63 4.51 1.93
C LYS A 216 -3.75 3.52 3.07
N GLY A 217 -2.57 3.20 3.64
CA GLY A 217 -2.41 2.36 4.83
C GLY A 217 -2.52 0.87 4.55
N MET A 218 -2.39 0.06 5.59
CA MET A 218 -2.40 -1.40 5.49
C MET A 218 -3.70 -1.93 4.86
N TRP A 219 -4.81 -1.28 5.09
CA TRP A 219 -6.14 -1.64 4.61
C TRP A 219 -6.55 -0.92 3.32
N GLN A 220 -5.66 -0.13 2.72
CA GLN A 220 -5.85 0.58 1.45
C GLN A 220 -7.18 1.32 1.33
N PHE A 221 -7.54 2.06 2.37
CA PHE A 221 -8.76 2.87 2.34
C PHE A 221 -8.68 4.02 1.34
N MET A 222 -9.68 4.10 0.47
CA MET A 222 -9.97 5.32 -0.29
C MET A 222 -10.49 6.42 0.63
N TYR A 223 -10.17 7.68 0.31
CA TYR A 223 -10.55 8.84 1.14
C TYR A 223 -12.02 8.85 1.57
N THR A 224 -12.93 8.72 0.60
CA THR A 224 -14.39 8.78 0.87
C THR A 224 -14.84 7.62 1.75
N THR A 225 -14.37 6.41 1.47
CA THR A 225 -14.69 5.21 2.27
C THR A 225 -14.18 5.37 3.70
N ALA A 226 -12.94 5.83 3.88
CA ALA A 226 -12.34 6.09 5.19
C ALA A 226 -13.19 7.05 6.02
N LYS A 227 -13.64 8.16 5.41
CA LYS A 227 -14.51 9.15 6.08
C LYS A 227 -15.86 8.55 6.47
N ASN A 228 -16.47 7.72 5.62
CA ASN A 228 -17.74 7.06 5.89
C ASN A 228 -17.65 6.08 7.07
N TYR A 229 -16.48 5.48 7.29
CA TYR A 229 -16.21 4.58 8.42
C TYR A 229 -15.53 5.27 9.60
N GLY A 230 -15.59 6.61 9.67
CA GLY A 230 -15.25 7.40 10.84
C GLY A 230 -13.77 7.77 10.98
N LEU A 231 -12.92 7.47 9.99
CA LEU A 231 -11.50 7.84 10.04
C LEU A 231 -11.31 9.34 9.88
N THR A 232 -10.52 9.93 10.76
CA THR A 232 -10.10 11.34 10.69
C THR A 232 -9.02 11.50 9.65
N ILE A 233 -9.25 12.41 8.71
CA ILE A 233 -8.26 12.80 7.71
C ILE A 233 -8.28 14.33 7.61
N ASN A 234 -7.16 14.97 8.00
CA ASN A 234 -6.96 16.42 7.93
C ASN A 234 -5.49 16.74 7.61
N SER A 235 -5.06 17.99 7.72
CA SER A 235 -3.69 18.40 7.40
C SER A 235 -2.63 17.84 8.35
N TYR A 236 -3.01 17.39 9.55
CA TYR A 236 -2.11 16.87 10.56
C TYR A 236 -2.22 15.37 10.77
N VAL A 237 -3.37 14.78 10.46
CA VAL A 237 -3.68 13.39 10.77
C VAL A 237 -4.30 12.69 9.58
N ASP A 238 -3.85 11.47 9.29
CA ASP A 238 -4.46 10.54 8.35
C ASP A 238 -4.61 9.17 9.03
N GLU A 239 -5.78 8.93 9.66
CA GLU A 239 -6.04 7.70 10.43
C GLU A 239 -6.13 6.44 9.54
N ARG A 240 -6.07 6.56 8.20
CA ARG A 240 -5.87 5.41 7.31
C ARG A 240 -4.52 4.72 7.54
N LEU A 241 -3.54 5.47 8.05
CA LEU A 241 -2.19 4.99 8.37
C LEU A 241 -2.11 4.42 9.79
N ASP A 242 -3.08 4.69 10.67
CA ASP A 242 -3.13 4.13 12.02
C ASP A 242 -3.55 2.65 11.99
N PRO A 243 -2.71 1.70 12.42
CA PRO A 243 -3.02 0.26 12.38
C PRO A 243 -4.32 -0.12 13.09
N PHE A 244 -4.59 0.51 14.25
CA PHE A 244 -5.76 0.21 15.07
C PHE A 244 -7.03 0.82 14.48
N LYS A 245 -6.98 2.12 14.13
CA LYS A 245 -8.14 2.84 13.59
C LYS A 245 -8.55 2.31 12.22
N ALA A 246 -7.55 2.01 11.37
CA ALA A 246 -7.82 1.45 10.06
C ALA A 246 -8.37 0.01 10.15
N ALA A 247 -7.89 -0.81 11.09
CA ALA A 247 -8.45 -2.14 11.33
C ALA A 247 -9.91 -2.08 11.81
N ASP A 248 -10.24 -1.17 12.74
CA ASP A 248 -11.61 -0.95 13.22
C ASP A 248 -12.55 -0.53 12.08
N ALA A 249 -12.11 0.39 11.22
CA ALA A 249 -12.87 0.80 10.05
C ALA A 249 -13.06 -0.35 9.05
N ALA A 250 -12.02 -1.19 8.84
CA ALA A 250 -12.09 -2.34 7.96
C ALA A 250 -13.05 -3.41 8.50
N ALA A 251 -13.00 -3.68 9.81
CA ALA A 251 -13.94 -4.60 10.46
C ALA A 251 -15.40 -4.13 10.27
N LYS A 252 -15.68 -2.85 10.50
CA LYS A 252 -17.03 -2.27 10.26
C LYS A 252 -17.47 -2.43 8.78
N TYR A 253 -16.57 -2.14 7.84
CA TYR A 253 -16.87 -2.31 6.42
C TYR A 253 -17.21 -3.78 6.09
N MET A 254 -16.40 -4.72 6.59
CA MET A 254 -16.61 -6.16 6.35
C MET A 254 -17.88 -6.66 7.01
N TYR A 255 -18.19 -6.18 8.23
CA TYR A 255 -19.43 -6.49 8.92
C TYR A 255 -20.65 -6.06 8.09
N ASP A 256 -20.67 -4.81 7.60
CA ASP A 256 -21.74 -4.30 6.74
C ASP A 256 -21.85 -5.10 5.44
N SER A 257 -20.72 -5.45 4.84
CA SER A 257 -20.69 -6.25 3.61
C SER A 257 -21.24 -7.64 3.81
N TYR A 258 -20.87 -8.31 4.90
CA TYR A 258 -21.41 -9.63 5.23
C TYR A 258 -22.91 -9.60 5.49
N ARG A 259 -23.42 -8.57 6.16
CA ARG A 259 -24.87 -8.38 6.33
C ARG A 259 -25.63 -8.22 5.01
N ILE A 260 -24.98 -7.69 3.98
CA ILE A 260 -25.58 -7.53 2.64
C ILE A 260 -25.59 -8.85 1.89
N PHE A 261 -24.49 -9.62 1.94
CA PHE A 261 -24.28 -10.76 1.06
C PHE A 261 -24.54 -12.10 1.73
N GLY A 262 -24.40 -12.22 3.05
CA GLY A 262 -24.48 -13.48 3.79
C GLY A 262 -23.38 -14.50 3.47
N ASP A 263 -22.37 -14.07 2.69
CA ASP A 263 -21.23 -14.88 2.26
C ASP A 263 -19.93 -14.07 2.36
N TRP A 264 -18.91 -14.67 2.99
CA TRP A 264 -17.63 -13.99 3.21
C TRP A 264 -16.85 -13.76 1.92
N ASN A 265 -16.89 -14.67 0.96
CA ASN A 265 -16.16 -14.50 -0.29
C ASN A 265 -16.74 -13.35 -1.12
N LEU A 266 -18.06 -13.17 -1.11
CA LEU A 266 -18.72 -12.00 -1.71
C LEU A 266 -18.45 -10.72 -0.93
N ALA A 267 -18.42 -10.78 0.41
CA ALA A 267 -18.05 -9.63 1.24
C ALA A 267 -16.60 -9.20 0.99
N ILE A 268 -15.66 -10.15 0.95
CA ILE A 268 -14.25 -9.92 0.60
C ILE A 268 -14.14 -9.31 -0.81
N SER A 269 -14.88 -9.83 -1.79
CA SER A 269 -14.92 -9.25 -3.15
C SER A 269 -15.40 -7.80 -3.16
N SER A 270 -16.39 -7.49 -2.30
CA SER A 270 -16.95 -6.14 -2.20
C SER A 270 -15.97 -5.11 -1.64
N TYR A 271 -15.03 -5.53 -0.82
CA TYR A 271 -13.96 -4.65 -0.33
C TYR A 271 -13.12 -4.08 -1.47
N ASN A 272 -12.86 -4.90 -2.49
CA ASN A 272 -12.07 -4.50 -3.66
C ASN A 272 -12.86 -3.63 -4.66
N CYS A 273 -14.08 -4.03 -5.02
CA CYS A 273 -14.84 -3.34 -6.08
C CYS A 273 -16.07 -2.57 -5.60
N GLY A 274 -16.39 -2.65 -4.32
CA GLY A 274 -17.59 -2.06 -3.74
C GLY A 274 -18.82 -2.95 -3.89
N ALA A 275 -19.71 -2.91 -2.89
CA ALA A 275 -20.94 -3.72 -2.82
C ALA A 275 -21.86 -3.55 -4.05
N GLY A 276 -21.88 -2.36 -4.66
CA GLY A 276 -22.68 -2.10 -5.87
C GLY A 276 -22.26 -2.94 -7.08
N ASN A 277 -20.96 -3.20 -7.25
CA ASN A 277 -20.46 -4.03 -8.36
C ASN A 277 -20.70 -5.51 -8.11
N VAL A 278 -20.54 -6.00 -6.87
CA VAL A 278 -20.91 -7.36 -6.49
C VAL A 278 -22.40 -7.61 -6.71
N ASN A 279 -23.28 -6.69 -6.28
CA ASN A 279 -24.71 -6.79 -6.53
C ASN A 279 -25.08 -6.81 -8.03
N LYS A 280 -24.35 -6.06 -8.88
CA LYS A 280 -24.52 -6.15 -10.34
C LYS A 280 -24.12 -7.51 -10.87
N ALA A 281 -23.01 -8.09 -10.39
CA ALA A 281 -22.54 -9.40 -10.78
C ALA A 281 -23.55 -10.49 -10.37
N ILE A 282 -24.05 -10.46 -9.13
CA ILE A 282 -25.11 -11.34 -8.63
C ILE A 282 -26.35 -11.32 -9.54
N ARG A 283 -26.84 -10.12 -9.88
CA ARG A 283 -28.00 -10.00 -10.79
C ARG A 283 -27.72 -10.56 -12.18
N ARG A 284 -26.51 -10.38 -12.71
CA ARG A 284 -26.13 -10.87 -14.05
C ARG A 284 -25.99 -12.38 -14.08
N CYS A 285 -25.59 -13.02 -12.99
CA CYS A 285 -25.48 -14.47 -12.91
C CYS A 285 -26.81 -15.18 -12.50
N GLY A 286 -27.93 -14.46 -12.51
CA GLY A 286 -29.24 -15.04 -12.16
C GLY A 286 -29.58 -15.03 -10.67
N GLY A 287 -28.93 -14.20 -9.86
CA GLY A 287 -29.26 -14.03 -8.43
C GLY A 287 -28.55 -15.00 -7.48
N SER A 288 -27.54 -15.74 -7.94
CA SER A 288 -26.77 -16.67 -7.09
C SER A 288 -25.91 -15.90 -6.07
N SER A 289 -25.85 -16.43 -4.84
CA SER A 289 -24.89 -16.01 -3.81
C SER A 289 -23.63 -16.89 -3.75
N ASP A 290 -23.50 -17.84 -4.64
CA ASP A 290 -22.30 -18.68 -4.79
C ASP A 290 -21.20 -17.86 -5.47
N PHE A 291 -20.07 -17.66 -4.78
CA PHE A 291 -18.95 -16.85 -5.28
C PHE A 291 -18.47 -17.32 -6.67
N TRP A 292 -18.34 -18.62 -6.92
CA TRP A 292 -17.82 -19.12 -8.21
C TRP A 292 -18.80 -18.96 -9.36
N LYS A 293 -20.12 -18.96 -9.08
CA LYS A 293 -21.12 -18.59 -10.10
C LYS A 293 -21.10 -17.09 -10.41
N VAL A 294 -20.77 -16.26 -9.42
CA VAL A 294 -20.67 -14.81 -9.58
C VAL A 294 -19.33 -14.39 -10.19
N TYR A 295 -18.30 -15.20 -10.07
CA TYR A 295 -16.90 -14.94 -10.42
C TYR A 295 -16.72 -14.30 -11.80
N ASP A 296 -17.28 -14.90 -12.85
CA ASP A 296 -17.14 -14.40 -14.23
C ASP A 296 -17.85 -13.07 -14.50
N TYR A 297 -18.77 -12.69 -13.64
CA TYR A 297 -19.52 -11.43 -13.72
C TYR A 297 -18.89 -10.31 -12.90
N LEU A 298 -17.94 -10.63 -12.02
CA LEU A 298 -17.17 -9.65 -11.27
C LEU A 298 -16.22 -8.86 -12.19
N PRO A 299 -15.87 -7.61 -11.81
CA PRO A 299 -14.79 -6.90 -12.46
C PRO A 299 -13.52 -7.78 -12.50
N ARG A 300 -12.83 -7.78 -13.64
CA ARG A 300 -11.67 -8.66 -13.86
C ARG A 300 -10.62 -8.55 -12.74
N GLU A 301 -10.37 -7.32 -12.25
CA GLU A 301 -9.44 -7.05 -11.15
C GLU A 301 -9.87 -7.71 -9.83
N THR A 302 -11.19 -7.84 -9.62
CA THR A 302 -11.77 -8.38 -8.39
C THR A 302 -11.75 -9.91 -8.37
N ARG A 303 -11.74 -10.57 -9.53
CA ARG A 303 -11.76 -12.05 -9.62
C ARG A 303 -10.61 -12.70 -8.86
N GLY A 304 -9.42 -12.13 -8.96
CA GLY A 304 -8.25 -12.62 -8.24
C GLY A 304 -8.22 -12.31 -6.74
N TYR A 305 -9.17 -11.55 -6.21
CA TYR A 305 -9.07 -11.05 -4.83
C TYR A 305 -9.29 -12.14 -3.78
N VAL A 306 -10.34 -12.97 -3.91
CA VAL A 306 -10.57 -14.14 -3.02
C VAL A 306 -9.51 -15.22 -3.23
N PRO A 307 -9.12 -15.61 -4.47
CA PRO A 307 -7.99 -16.51 -4.67
C PRO A 307 -6.69 -16.02 -4.02
N ALA A 308 -6.37 -14.71 -4.09
CA ALA A 308 -5.22 -14.14 -3.42
C ALA A 308 -5.32 -14.23 -1.89
N PHE A 309 -6.51 -13.98 -1.33
CA PHE A 309 -6.78 -14.14 0.09
C PHE A 309 -6.52 -15.58 0.56
N VAL A 310 -7.04 -16.58 -0.15
CA VAL A 310 -6.80 -17.98 0.16
C VAL A 310 -5.32 -18.34 0.02
N GLY A 311 -4.66 -17.87 -1.03
CA GLY A 311 -3.22 -18.09 -1.27
C GLY A 311 -2.35 -17.49 -0.16
N ALA A 312 -2.64 -16.27 0.27
CA ALA A 312 -1.94 -15.63 1.39
C ALA A 312 -2.16 -16.41 2.69
N MET A 313 -3.41 -16.73 3.02
CA MET A 313 -3.77 -17.49 4.21
C MET A 313 -3.06 -18.85 4.26
N TYR A 314 -3.05 -19.60 3.15
CA TYR A 314 -2.32 -20.85 3.02
C TYR A 314 -0.83 -20.67 3.27
N ALA A 315 -0.19 -19.69 2.62
CA ALA A 315 1.23 -19.46 2.72
C ALA A 315 1.66 -19.05 4.14
N PHE A 316 0.86 -18.24 4.83
CA PHE A 316 1.09 -17.89 6.24
C PHE A 316 0.94 -19.08 7.20
N THR A 317 0.07 -20.04 6.88
CA THR A 317 -0.14 -21.23 7.71
C THR A 317 0.97 -22.26 7.49
N TYR A 318 1.37 -22.47 6.24
CA TYR A 318 2.29 -23.54 5.83
C TYR A 318 3.66 -23.04 5.36
N TYR A 319 4.11 -21.85 5.81
CA TYR A 319 5.40 -21.28 5.41
C TYR A 319 6.59 -22.20 5.73
N LYS A 320 6.53 -22.95 6.84
CA LYS A 320 7.60 -23.88 7.25
C LYS A 320 7.75 -25.03 6.26
N GLU A 321 6.64 -25.60 5.80
CA GLU A 321 6.58 -26.68 4.84
C GLU A 321 7.10 -26.28 3.45
N HIS A 322 7.08 -24.96 3.18
CA HIS A 322 7.67 -24.38 1.97
C HIS A 322 9.09 -23.80 2.21
N GLY A 323 9.69 -24.10 3.37
CA GLY A 323 11.08 -23.68 3.69
C GLY A 323 11.26 -22.17 3.87
N ILE A 324 10.17 -21.41 4.09
CA ILE A 324 10.24 -19.98 4.32
C ILE A 324 10.61 -19.72 5.78
N VAL A 325 11.61 -18.87 5.99
CA VAL A 325 12.06 -18.45 7.32
C VAL A 325 11.69 -16.98 7.51
N PRO A 326 10.86 -16.63 8.51
CA PRO A 326 10.52 -15.24 8.78
C PRO A 326 11.75 -14.38 9.03
N GLU A 327 11.76 -13.16 8.51
CA GLU A 327 12.79 -12.17 8.81
C GLU A 327 12.71 -11.71 10.27
N LYS A 328 13.79 -11.14 10.78
CA LYS A 328 13.82 -10.50 12.10
C LYS A 328 13.45 -9.02 11.93
N VAL A 329 12.26 -8.64 12.36
CA VAL A 329 11.86 -7.24 12.42
C VAL A 329 12.12 -6.70 13.82
N GLN A 330 12.80 -5.55 13.90
CA GLN A 330 13.07 -4.87 15.17
C GLN A 330 11.85 -3.99 15.53
N MET A 331 10.76 -4.62 15.94
CA MET A 331 9.60 -3.92 16.50
C MET A 331 9.63 -4.04 18.02
N PRO A 332 9.24 -2.98 18.78
CA PRO A 332 9.20 -3.05 20.23
C PRO A 332 8.13 -4.06 20.69
N ALA A 333 8.51 -4.95 21.61
CA ALA A 333 7.61 -5.98 22.13
C ALA A 333 6.41 -5.40 22.91
N HIS A 334 6.61 -4.24 23.55
CA HIS A 334 5.60 -3.57 24.38
C HIS A 334 5.57 -2.08 24.07
N LEU A 335 4.35 -1.57 23.88
CA LEU A 335 4.06 -0.16 23.68
C LEU A 335 3.17 0.35 24.81
N ASP A 336 3.51 1.54 25.28
CA ASP A 336 2.60 2.36 26.06
C ASP A 336 1.89 3.38 25.18
N THR A 337 0.73 3.81 25.64
CA THR A 337 -0.10 4.82 24.96
C THR A 337 -0.32 6.01 25.89
N PHE A 338 -0.03 7.20 25.38
CA PHE A 338 -0.20 8.45 26.09
C PHE A 338 -1.27 9.30 25.42
N GLN A 339 -2.20 9.82 26.20
CA GLN A 339 -3.22 10.76 25.71
C GLN A 339 -2.59 12.16 25.61
N ILE A 340 -2.66 12.73 24.41
CA ILE A 340 -2.06 14.03 24.12
C ILE A 340 -3.16 15.08 23.96
N HIS A 341 -3.17 16.04 24.88
CA HIS A 341 -4.18 17.11 24.99
C HIS A 341 -3.73 18.47 24.45
N ARG A 342 -2.46 18.58 24.02
CA ARG A 342 -1.83 19.81 23.52
C ARG A 342 -1.08 19.50 22.24
N MET A 343 -0.76 20.52 21.44
CA MET A 343 0.11 20.29 20.28
C MET A 343 1.46 19.75 20.77
N LEU A 344 1.90 18.66 20.12
CA LEU A 344 3.16 17.99 20.42
C LEU A 344 3.89 17.66 19.13
N HIS A 345 5.17 18.00 19.05
CA HIS A 345 6.02 17.66 17.92
C HIS A 345 6.94 16.49 18.27
N PHE A 346 7.15 15.56 17.37
CA PHE A 346 8.04 14.40 17.59
C PHE A 346 9.46 14.79 17.98
N GLN A 347 9.96 15.94 17.50
CA GLN A 347 11.27 16.45 17.93
C GLN A 347 11.32 16.77 19.43
N GLN A 348 10.23 17.26 20.03
CA GLN A 348 10.17 17.49 21.47
C GLN A 348 10.30 16.17 22.23
N VAL A 349 9.57 15.15 21.79
CA VAL A 349 9.66 13.81 22.37
C VAL A 349 11.06 13.23 22.22
N ARG A 350 11.64 13.31 21.02
CA ARG A 350 13.00 12.83 20.75
C ARG A 350 14.03 13.51 21.65
N ASP A 351 13.99 14.83 21.74
CA ASP A 351 15.00 15.61 22.45
C ASP A 351 15.02 15.30 23.95
N LEU A 352 13.85 14.99 24.54
CA LEU A 352 13.73 14.73 25.98
C LEU A 352 13.81 13.25 26.37
N THR A 353 13.36 12.34 25.50
CA THR A 353 13.34 10.90 25.80
C THR A 353 14.50 10.14 25.18
N GLY A 354 15.09 10.65 24.11
CA GLY A 354 16.14 9.99 23.33
C GLY A 354 15.64 8.97 22.29
N ILE A 355 14.32 8.83 22.09
CA ILE A 355 13.76 8.00 21.00
C ILE A 355 14.08 8.61 19.65
N SER A 356 14.35 7.78 18.63
CA SER A 356 14.58 8.29 17.28
C SER A 356 13.30 8.80 16.62
N LEU A 357 13.42 9.76 15.69
CA LEU A 357 12.27 10.23 14.90
C LEU A 357 11.70 9.11 14.00
N GLU A 358 12.57 8.24 13.52
CA GLU A 358 12.17 7.09 12.72
C GLU A 358 11.30 6.14 13.54
N GLU A 359 11.71 5.77 14.75
CA GLU A 359 10.94 4.90 15.65
C GLU A 359 9.59 5.56 16.02
N LEU A 360 9.56 6.89 16.25
CA LEU A 360 8.32 7.64 16.49
C LEU A 360 7.37 7.59 15.28
N ARG A 361 7.87 7.82 14.08
CA ARG A 361 7.07 7.79 12.85
C ARG A 361 6.55 6.39 12.54
N ASN A 362 7.37 5.36 12.75
CA ASN A 362 6.98 3.96 12.52
C ASN A 362 5.85 3.52 13.46
N LEU A 363 5.86 4.00 14.71
CA LEU A 363 4.85 3.67 15.71
C LEU A 363 3.59 4.55 15.64
N ASN A 364 3.71 5.72 15.02
CA ASN A 364 2.65 6.73 14.92
C ASN A 364 2.51 7.27 13.48
N PRO A 365 2.36 6.40 12.48
CA PRO A 365 2.42 6.81 11.06
C PRO A 365 1.26 7.72 10.63
N GLN A 366 0.20 7.80 11.43
CA GLN A 366 -0.95 8.66 11.18
C GLN A 366 -0.67 10.16 11.31
N TYR A 367 0.43 10.57 11.97
CA TYR A 367 0.73 11.99 12.19
C TYR A 367 1.59 12.55 11.06
N ILE A 368 0.99 13.47 10.30
CA ILE A 368 1.64 14.17 9.20
C ILE A 368 2.48 15.32 9.78
N HIS A 369 3.63 15.59 9.21
CA HIS A 369 4.55 16.65 9.65
C HIS A 369 5.12 16.47 11.07
N ASP A 370 5.09 15.24 11.62
CA ASP A 370 5.56 14.94 12.97
C ASP A 370 4.80 15.70 14.08
N ILE A 371 3.57 16.14 13.84
CA ILE A 371 2.77 16.95 14.77
C ILE A 371 1.52 16.18 15.19
N ILE A 372 1.33 16.06 16.51
CA ILE A 372 0.10 15.60 17.14
C ILE A 372 -0.75 16.82 17.51
N PRO A 373 -1.92 17.05 16.88
CA PRO A 373 -2.74 18.24 17.12
C PRO A 373 -3.66 18.05 18.34
N GLY A 374 -3.09 17.77 19.51
CA GLY A 374 -3.85 17.46 20.73
C GLY A 374 -4.72 18.61 21.25
N ASN A 375 -4.54 19.83 20.72
CA ASN A 375 -5.41 20.97 21.02
C ASN A 375 -6.76 20.94 20.27
N GLU A 376 -6.91 20.11 19.21
CA GLU A 376 -8.19 19.95 18.48
C GLU A 376 -9.08 18.90 19.14
N LYS A 377 -8.51 17.78 19.49
CA LYS A 377 -9.11 16.67 20.25
C LYS A 377 -7.99 15.86 20.89
N GLU A 378 -8.34 14.93 21.76
CA GLU A 378 -7.39 13.96 22.30
C GLU A 378 -6.87 13.03 21.22
N TYR A 379 -5.57 12.86 21.17
CA TYR A 379 -4.87 11.93 20.31
C TYR A 379 -3.93 11.03 21.12
N ILE A 380 -3.52 9.92 20.55
CA ILE A 380 -2.66 8.92 21.20
C ILE A 380 -1.25 8.98 20.65
N LEU A 381 -0.26 9.13 21.51
CA LEU A 381 1.14 8.87 21.22
C LEU A 381 1.49 7.45 21.69
N ARG A 382 2.06 6.63 20.82
CA ARG A 382 2.58 5.30 21.14
C ARG A 382 4.09 5.37 21.29
N LEU A 383 4.60 4.88 22.43
CA LEU A 383 6.03 4.81 22.74
C LEU A 383 6.41 3.39 23.17
N PRO A 384 7.62 2.90 22.84
CA PRO A 384 8.14 1.69 23.47
C PRO A 384 8.29 1.89 24.98
N LEU A 385 7.97 0.86 25.76
CA LEU A 385 8.02 0.86 27.22
C LEU A 385 9.33 1.44 27.77
N LYS A 386 10.46 1.18 27.12
CA LYS A 386 11.79 1.70 27.53
C LYS A 386 11.91 3.24 27.57
N TYR A 387 11.01 3.96 26.88
CA TYR A 387 10.98 5.44 26.87
C TYR A 387 9.85 6.04 27.70
N SER A 388 8.91 5.23 28.18
CA SER A 388 7.70 5.68 28.88
C SER A 388 8.02 6.41 30.18
N GLY A 389 8.95 5.89 30.98
CA GLY A 389 9.36 6.55 32.25
C GLY A 389 9.91 7.95 31.99
N LYS A 390 10.80 8.11 31.02
CA LYS A 390 11.35 9.42 30.65
C LYS A 390 10.29 10.38 30.13
N PHE A 391 9.31 9.87 29.35
CA PHE A 391 8.23 10.70 28.84
C PHE A 391 7.34 11.21 30.00
N ILE A 392 7.01 10.36 30.96
CA ILE A 392 6.24 10.76 32.16
C ILE A 392 7.00 11.81 32.96
N GLU A 393 8.31 11.62 33.19
CA GLU A 393 9.15 12.56 33.93
C GLU A 393 9.21 13.96 33.30
N CYS A 394 9.09 14.04 31.97
CA CYS A 394 9.17 15.30 31.22
C CYS A 394 7.80 15.81 30.72
N GLU A 395 6.67 15.20 31.10
CA GLU A 395 5.35 15.49 30.54
C GLU A 395 5.00 16.99 30.59
N ASP A 396 5.27 17.69 31.67
CA ASP A 396 5.02 19.14 31.78
C ASP A 396 5.93 19.98 30.90
N SER A 397 7.18 19.56 30.71
CA SER A 397 8.20 20.31 30.00
C SER A 397 8.20 20.00 28.48
N VAL A 398 7.71 18.84 28.09
CA VAL A 398 7.74 18.40 26.67
C VAL A 398 7.00 19.37 25.76
N TYR A 399 5.87 19.90 26.21
CA TYR A 399 5.06 20.83 25.41
C TYR A 399 5.66 22.22 25.25
N THR A 400 6.57 22.62 26.15
CA THR A 400 7.21 23.95 26.11
C THR A 400 8.58 23.89 25.43
N HIS A 401 9.21 22.72 25.37
CA HIS A 401 10.52 22.52 24.79
C HIS A 401 10.52 22.91 23.30
N ARG A 402 11.28 23.92 22.93
CA ARG A 402 11.40 24.48 21.58
C ARG A 402 10.06 24.80 20.88
N ALA A 403 9.00 25.04 21.65
CA ALA A 403 7.66 25.24 21.09
C ALA A 403 7.59 26.43 20.11
N SER A 404 8.24 27.54 20.43
CA SER A 404 8.26 28.74 19.56
C SER A 404 8.95 28.51 18.21
N GLU A 405 9.93 27.61 18.16
CA GLU A 405 10.64 27.23 16.94
C GLU A 405 9.79 26.25 16.10
N LEU A 406 9.28 25.18 16.75
CA LEU A 406 8.62 24.08 16.07
C LEU A 406 7.19 24.44 15.62
N PHE A 407 6.50 25.28 16.37
CA PHE A 407 5.13 25.74 16.08
C PHE A 407 5.10 27.17 15.56
N ASN A 408 6.04 27.53 14.70
CA ASN A 408 6.05 28.84 14.07
C ASN A 408 4.72 29.11 13.33
N PRO A 409 4.04 30.26 13.56
CA PRO A 409 2.74 30.56 12.97
C PRO A 409 2.69 30.52 11.45
N SER A 410 3.80 30.82 10.77
CA SER A 410 3.88 30.71 9.29
C SER A 410 3.88 29.27 8.83
N THR A 411 4.60 28.38 9.54
CA THR A 411 4.65 26.96 9.25
C THR A 411 3.27 26.32 9.49
N LEU A 412 2.63 26.61 10.61
CA LEU A 412 1.29 26.09 10.92
C LEU A 412 0.24 26.54 9.90
N ARG A 413 0.29 27.84 9.47
CA ARG A 413 -0.58 28.34 8.39
C ARG A 413 -0.33 27.60 7.06
N ASN A 414 0.92 27.33 6.72
CA ASN A 414 1.25 26.60 5.50
C ASN A 414 0.71 25.16 5.56
N ILE A 415 0.85 24.49 6.70
CA ILE A 415 0.29 23.15 6.92
C ILE A 415 -1.25 23.19 6.83
N ALA A 416 -1.91 24.11 7.52
CA ALA A 416 -3.36 24.27 7.46
C ALA A 416 -3.87 24.55 6.03
N ASN A 417 -3.11 25.31 5.25
CA ASN A 417 -3.43 25.64 3.86
C ASN A 417 -3.03 24.56 2.85
N SER A 418 -2.19 23.59 3.20
CA SER A 418 -1.74 22.53 2.28
C SER A 418 -2.86 21.58 1.87
N GLY A 419 -3.97 21.58 2.60
CA GLY A 419 -5.12 20.73 2.36
C GLY A 419 -4.91 19.30 2.85
N VAL A 420 -5.98 18.54 2.83
CA VAL A 420 -6.06 17.20 3.41
C VAL A 420 -5.05 16.25 2.78
N GLY A 421 -4.09 15.81 3.58
CA GLY A 421 -3.19 14.70 3.22
C GLY A 421 -2.23 14.95 2.07
N GLY A 422 -1.76 16.19 1.86
CA GLY A 422 -0.77 16.50 0.80
C GLY A 422 -1.28 16.37 -0.64
N ASN A 423 -2.54 16.02 -0.82
CA ASN A 423 -3.14 15.74 -2.14
C ASN A 423 -3.77 16.97 -2.81
N ARG A 424 -3.75 18.14 -2.16
CA ARG A 424 -4.28 19.37 -2.75
C ARG A 424 -3.28 19.95 -3.74
N ILE A 425 -3.68 20.08 -5.00
CA ILE A 425 -2.93 20.72 -6.08
C ILE A 425 -3.67 21.98 -6.48
N THR A 426 -2.94 23.06 -6.71
CA THR A 426 -3.45 24.24 -7.40
C THR A 426 -3.06 24.16 -8.88
N TYR A 427 -4.06 24.21 -9.76
CA TYR A 427 -3.86 24.18 -11.20
C TYR A 427 -4.33 25.48 -11.82
N ARG A 428 -3.44 26.18 -12.53
CA ARG A 428 -3.80 27.38 -13.29
C ARG A 428 -4.23 26.97 -14.70
N VAL A 429 -5.47 27.28 -15.05
CA VAL A 429 -6.07 26.99 -16.36
C VAL A 429 -5.28 27.69 -17.48
N LYS A 430 -4.91 26.91 -18.49
CA LYS A 430 -4.17 27.37 -19.68
C LYS A 430 -5.11 27.45 -20.88
N SER A 431 -4.66 28.10 -21.94
CA SER A 431 -5.38 28.10 -23.23
C SER A 431 -5.57 26.66 -23.72
N GLY A 432 -6.78 26.31 -24.17
CA GLY A 432 -7.15 24.97 -24.62
C GLY A 432 -7.52 23.98 -23.52
N ASP A 433 -7.53 24.40 -22.24
CA ASP A 433 -8.02 23.56 -21.15
C ASP A 433 -9.54 23.57 -21.06
N TYR A 434 -10.10 22.40 -20.74
CA TYR A 434 -11.49 22.21 -20.33
C TYR A 434 -11.58 21.21 -19.17
N LEU A 435 -12.65 21.25 -18.39
CA LEU A 435 -12.79 20.45 -17.16
C LEU A 435 -12.53 18.98 -17.38
N GLY A 436 -13.01 18.39 -18.49
CA GLY A 436 -12.81 16.97 -18.79
C GLY A 436 -11.33 16.61 -18.98
N ARG A 437 -10.56 17.47 -19.69
CA ARG A 437 -9.10 17.26 -19.88
C ARG A 437 -8.34 17.36 -18.56
N ILE A 438 -8.69 18.35 -17.73
CA ILE A 438 -8.08 18.52 -16.42
C ILE A 438 -8.44 17.34 -15.49
N ALA A 439 -9.70 16.93 -15.49
CA ALA A 439 -10.19 15.78 -14.74
C ALA A 439 -9.42 14.50 -15.09
N SER A 440 -9.29 14.20 -16.38
CA SER A 440 -8.53 13.05 -16.89
C SER A 440 -7.04 13.13 -16.48
N LYS A 441 -6.41 14.30 -16.63
CA LYS A 441 -5.01 14.51 -16.28
C LYS A 441 -4.69 14.22 -14.81
N TYR A 442 -5.62 14.52 -13.91
CA TYR A 442 -5.43 14.35 -12.47
C TYR A 442 -6.19 13.16 -11.89
N HIS A 443 -6.79 12.32 -12.76
CA HIS A 443 -7.54 11.12 -12.39
C HIS A 443 -8.68 11.40 -11.40
N VAL A 444 -9.43 12.48 -11.65
CA VAL A 444 -10.60 12.89 -10.87
C VAL A 444 -11.81 13.08 -11.79
N SER A 445 -13.02 13.08 -11.24
CA SER A 445 -14.23 13.33 -12.04
C SER A 445 -14.46 14.82 -12.26
N VAL A 446 -15.13 15.18 -13.36
CA VAL A 446 -15.59 16.56 -13.61
C VAL A 446 -16.51 17.06 -12.49
N ALA A 447 -17.35 16.18 -11.94
CA ALA A 447 -18.22 16.51 -10.81
C ALA A 447 -17.42 16.90 -9.56
N GLN A 448 -16.33 16.17 -9.26
CA GLN A 448 -15.42 16.51 -8.16
C GLN A 448 -14.75 17.86 -8.37
N LEU A 449 -14.20 18.11 -9.57
CA LEU A 449 -13.60 19.43 -9.88
C LEU A 449 -14.59 20.56 -9.70
N LYS A 450 -15.83 20.39 -10.15
CA LYS A 450 -16.90 21.39 -9.97
C LYS A 450 -17.22 21.62 -8.49
N LYS A 451 -17.37 20.55 -7.72
CA LYS A 451 -17.66 20.61 -6.27
C LYS A 451 -16.56 21.38 -5.53
N TRP A 452 -15.28 20.99 -5.74
CA TRP A 452 -14.15 21.59 -5.03
C TRP A 452 -13.89 23.05 -5.36
N ASN A 453 -14.33 23.48 -6.55
CA ASN A 453 -14.12 24.84 -7.05
C ASN A 453 -15.41 25.65 -7.13
N HIS A 454 -16.51 25.15 -6.58
CA HIS A 454 -17.83 25.80 -6.60
C HIS A 454 -18.28 26.23 -8.01
N LEU A 455 -17.93 25.43 -9.04
CA LEU A 455 -18.24 25.75 -10.44
C LEU A 455 -19.67 25.37 -10.77
N ARG A 456 -20.46 26.37 -11.23
CA ARG A 456 -21.84 26.15 -11.68
C ARG A 456 -21.90 25.65 -13.14
N SER A 457 -20.90 25.95 -13.96
CA SER A 457 -20.84 25.56 -15.38
C SER A 457 -19.52 24.81 -15.68
N ASN A 458 -19.37 24.33 -16.91
CA ASN A 458 -18.13 23.71 -17.37
C ASN A 458 -17.12 24.72 -17.95
N ASN A 459 -17.51 26.00 -18.04
CA ASN A 459 -16.67 27.02 -18.62
C ASN A 459 -15.54 27.42 -17.67
N LEU A 460 -14.32 27.47 -18.18
CA LEU A 460 -13.13 27.91 -17.46
C LEU A 460 -12.59 29.20 -18.07
N LYS A 461 -12.05 30.06 -17.22
CA LYS A 461 -11.30 31.24 -17.68
C LYS A 461 -9.81 30.93 -17.71
N ILE A 462 -9.09 31.34 -18.75
CA ILE A 462 -7.62 31.26 -18.81
C ILE A 462 -7.06 32.02 -17.60
N GLY A 463 -6.12 31.41 -16.90
CA GLY A 463 -5.55 31.97 -15.66
C GLY A 463 -6.34 31.64 -14.39
N GLN A 464 -7.56 31.11 -14.50
CA GLN A 464 -8.34 30.65 -13.35
C GLN A 464 -7.56 29.59 -12.56
N VAL A 465 -7.55 29.70 -11.23
CA VAL A 465 -6.92 28.72 -10.36
C VAL A 465 -7.97 27.72 -9.90
N LEU A 466 -7.71 26.45 -10.18
CA LEU A 466 -8.51 25.34 -9.71
C LEU A 466 -7.80 24.59 -8.57
N VAL A 467 -8.55 24.23 -7.57
CA VAL A 467 -8.12 23.30 -6.51
C VAL A 467 -8.48 21.88 -6.95
N ILE A 468 -7.51 21.01 -6.91
CA ILE A 468 -7.65 19.59 -7.27
C ILE A 468 -7.13 18.76 -6.12
N TYR A 469 -7.90 17.76 -5.70
CA TYR A 469 -7.45 16.80 -4.69
C TYR A 469 -7.18 15.45 -5.37
N LYS A 470 -5.92 15.00 -5.41
CA LYS A 470 -5.57 13.67 -5.88
C LYS A 470 -6.14 12.62 -4.93
N GLY A 471 -6.81 11.60 -5.47
CA GLY A 471 -7.37 10.51 -4.66
C GLY A 471 -8.72 10.78 -4.00
N GLY A 472 -9.47 11.79 -4.49
CA GLY A 472 -10.85 12.08 -4.05
C GLY A 472 -10.91 12.92 -2.77
N GLY A 473 -10.56 14.17 -2.86
CA GLY A 473 -10.69 15.15 -1.76
C GLY A 473 -12.11 15.32 -1.18
N PRO A 474 -12.29 16.24 -0.23
CA PRO A 474 -13.53 16.43 0.53
C PRO A 474 -14.76 16.70 -0.32
#